data_500f9ae9a9492c5c8ef5cd012e6bc0eb
#
_entry.id   500f9ae9a9492c5c8ef5cd012e6bc0eb
#
_cell.length_a   1.000
_cell.length_b   1.000
_cell.length_c   1.000
_cell.angle_alpha   90.00
_cell.angle_beta   90.00
_cell.angle_gamma   90.00
#
_symmetry.space_group_name_H-M   'P 1'
#
loop_
_entity.id
_entity.type
_entity.pdbx_description
1 polymer ?
#
loop_
_entity_poly.entity_id
_entity_poly.type
_entity_poly.pdbx_seq_one_letter_code
_entity_poly.pdbx_strand_id
1 'polypeptide(L)'
;YALKYRLNFNKGKVNIGFSNNFYYYDRPLMQHIYRENGKFVQSYANHRRGQSMNTGINFRIGPFWDMLTLSGDLSFNQRWVHGINYTHTNRSIGGELTAIFAYKNFTSLLYYQHQGDSFWGETLSEGEKLHMVSVSYRIKNVNLGLRMFNPFKKDHSQMTQNFNQYAGYTDEYHIDDVARMILVTASWNFSFGRDYKSKSKRMNNSDSDSGVM
;
A
#
# COMPACT_ATOMS: atom_id res chain seq x y z
N TYR A 1 -2.62 19.79 -6.03
CA TYR A 1 -3.90 20.01 -5.33
C TYR A 1 -4.33 18.71 -4.68
N ALA A 2 -4.89 18.78 -3.46
CA ALA A 2 -5.38 17.62 -2.73
C ALA A 2 -6.76 17.92 -2.14
N LEU A 3 -7.70 16.99 -2.31
CA LEU A 3 -9.01 16.99 -1.67
C LEU A 3 -9.11 15.73 -0.83
N LYS A 4 -9.52 15.88 0.44
CA LYS A 4 -9.76 14.76 1.34
C LYS A 4 -11.09 14.93 2.04
N TYR A 5 -11.86 13.87 2.10
CA TYR A 5 -13.15 13.83 2.79
C TYR A 5 -13.27 12.55 3.60
N ARG A 6 -13.83 12.63 4.81
CA ARG A 6 -14.02 11.47 5.69
C ARG A 6 -15.40 11.48 6.31
N LEU A 7 -16.07 10.35 6.24
CA LEU A 7 -17.37 10.08 6.86
C LEU A 7 -17.22 9.01 7.94
N ASN A 8 -17.82 9.27 9.09
CA ASN A 8 -17.87 8.33 10.21
C ASN A 8 -19.33 8.13 10.62
N PHE A 9 -19.77 6.89 10.66
CA PHE A 9 -21.14 6.52 11.01
C PHE A 9 -21.16 5.48 12.13
N ASN A 10 -22.33 5.29 12.73
CA ASN A 10 -22.61 4.23 13.68
C ASN A 10 -21.56 4.14 14.80
N LYS A 11 -21.34 5.28 15.52
CA LYS A 11 -20.36 5.38 16.62
C LYS A 11 -18.95 4.91 16.24
N GLY A 12 -18.55 5.17 15.00
CA GLY A 12 -17.22 4.81 14.50
C GLY A 12 -17.09 3.37 13.94
N LYS A 13 -18.18 2.61 13.87
CA LYS A 13 -18.16 1.28 13.25
C LYS A 13 -18.08 1.31 11.72
N VAL A 14 -18.40 2.43 11.11
CA VAL A 14 -18.28 2.64 9.66
C VAL A 14 -17.47 3.91 9.43
N ASN A 15 -16.34 3.76 8.79
CA ASN A 15 -15.47 4.86 8.37
C ASN A 15 -15.27 4.75 6.87
N ILE A 16 -15.51 5.82 6.13
CA ILE A 16 -15.27 5.90 4.70
C ILE A 16 -14.49 7.17 4.44
N GLY A 17 -13.39 7.05 3.74
CA GLY A 17 -12.58 8.17 3.32
C GLY A 17 -12.52 8.25 1.80
N PHE A 18 -12.53 9.45 1.29
CA PHE A 18 -12.28 9.76 -0.12
C PHE A 18 -11.07 10.67 -0.21
N SER A 19 -10.22 10.46 -1.19
CA SER A 19 -9.09 11.33 -1.49
C SER A 19 -8.95 11.52 -2.99
N ASN A 20 -8.61 12.73 -3.39
CA ASN A 20 -8.20 13.00 -4.77
C ASN A 20 -6.97 13.89 -4.72
N ASN A 21 -5.92 13.48 -5.39
CA ASN A 21 -4.68 14.23 -5.49
C ASN A 21 -4.35 14.46 -6.96
N PHE A 22 -4.06 15.69 -7.31
CA PHE A 22 -3.60 16.06 -8.63
C PHE A 22 -2.20 16.67 -8.53
N TYR A 23 -1.28 16.16 -9.34
CA TYR A 23 0.09 16.62 -9.43
C TYR A 23 0.38 17.11 -10.84
N TYR A 24 1.06 18.22 -10.92
CA TYR A 24 1.59 18.77 -12.17
C TYR A 24 3.11 18.90 -12.05
N TYR A 25 3.82 18.39 -13.02
CA TYR A 25 5.28 18.45 -13.10
C TYR A 25 5.65 19.26 -14.34
N ASP A 26 6.24 20.41 -14.11
CA ASP A 26 6.83 21.19 -15.19
C ASP A 26 8.24 20.67 -15.48
N ARG A 27 8.48 20.38 -16.75
CA ARG A 27 9.75 19.86 -17.26
C ARG A 27 10.39 18.75 -16.40
N PRO A 28 9.69 17.65 -16.15
CA PRO A 28 10.22 16.58 -15.30
C PRO A 28 11.45 15.94 -15.96
N LEU A 29 12.44 15.63 -15.13
CA LEU A 29 13.60 14.86 -15.55
C LEU A 29 13.19 13.39 -15.69
N MET A 30 13.25 12.86 -16.91
CA MET A 30 12.90 11.47 -17.22
C MET A 30 13.93 10.85 -18.12
N GLN A 31 13.96 9.52 -18.16
CA GLN A 31 14.77 8.75 -19.08
C GLN A 31 14.47 9.17 -20.54
N HIS A 32 15.51 9.34 -21.30
CA HIS A 32 15.44 9.66 -22.72
C HIS A 32 16.37 8.75 -23.51
N ILE A 33 15.79 7.98 -24.42
CA ILE A 33 16.53 7.08 -25.30
C ILE A 33 16.46 7.67 -26.71
N TYR A 34 17.62 7.86 -27.30
CA TYR A 34 17.73 8.39 -28.68
C TYR A 34 18.82 7.65 -29.44
N ARG A 35 18.87 7.87 -30.74
CA ARG A 35 19.90 7.27 -31.62
C ARG A 35 20.91 8.32 -32.03
N GLU A 36 22.17 8.02 -31.79
CA GLU A 36 23.30 8.88 -32.19
C GLU A 36 24.39 8.01 -32.82
N ASN A 37 24.89 8.41 -33.99
CA ASN A 37 25.95 7.70 -34.72
C ASN A 37 25.69 6.19 -34.86
N GLY A 38 24.43 5.80 -35.09
CA GLY A 38 24.03 4.39 -35.24
C GLY A 38 23.90 3.60 -33.95
N LYS A 39 24.18 4.20 -32.80
CA LYS A 39 24.09 3.60 -31.46
C LYS A 39 22.89 4.14 -30.70
N PHE A 40 22.31 3.32 -29.83
CA PHE A 40 21.31 3.79 -28.87
C PHE A 40 22.02 4.39 -27.67
N VAL A 41 21.61 5.60 -27.31
CA VAL A 41 22.12 6.33 -26.15
C VAL A 41 20.96 6.50 -25.16
N GLN A 42 21.18 6.03 -23.94
CA GLN A 42 20.26 6.24 -22.83
C GLN A 42 20.79 7.33 -21.92
N SER A 43 19.99 8.34 -21.67
CA SER A 43 20.34 9.49 -20.84
C SER A 43 19.11 9.96 -20.07
N TYR A 44 19.22 11.06 -19.36
CA TYR A 44 18.11 11.76 -18.74
C TYR A 44 17.99 13.15 -19.34
N ALA A 45 16.76 13.56 -19.62
CA ALA A 45 16.47 14.88 -20.17
C ALA A 45 15.22 15.48 -19.50
N ASN A 46 15.13 16.80 -19.55
CA ASN A 46 13.92 17.50 -19.16
C ASN A 46 12.87 17.33 -20.25
N HIS A 47 11.78 16.66 -19.94
CA HIS A 47 10.65 16.46 -20.83
C HIS A 47 9.67 17.63 -20.72
N ARG A 48 8.61 17.66 -21.56
CA ARG A 48 7.72 18.82 -21.64
C ARG A 48 6.91 19.01 -20.38
N ARG A 49 6.14 17.97 -19.95
CA ARG A 49 5.30 18.02 -18.75
C ARG A 49 4.86 16.63 -18.32
N GLY A 50 4.57 16.48 -17.04
CA GLY A 50 3.90 15.32 -16.47
C GLY A 50 2.69 15.75 -15.66
N GLN A 51 1.65 14.94 -15.66
CA GLN A 51 0.47 15.13 -14.82
C GLN A 51 0.08 13.78 -14.23
N SER A 52 -0.38 13.78 -13.00
CA SER A 52 -0.98 12.58 -12.42
C SER A 52 -2.17 12.93 -11.55
N MET A 53 -3.20 12.10 -11.64
CA MET A 53 -4.36 12.14 -10.77
C MET A 53 -4.47 10.80 -10.05
N ASN A 54 -4.57 10.86 -8.74
CA ASN A 54 -4.83 9.71 -7.90
C ASN A 54 -6.13 9.94 -7.14
N THR A 55 -7.12 9.09 -7.37
CA THR A 55 -8.40 9.10 -6.67
C THR A 55 -8.51 7.83 -5.86
N GLY A 56 -8.75 7.97 -4.55
CA GLY A 56 -8.81 6.84 -3.63
C GLY A 56 -10.06 6.87 -2.75
N ILE A 57 -10.55 5.67 -2.47
CA ILE A 57 -11.60 5.42 -1.48
C ILE A 57 -11.02 4.43 -0.49
N ASN A 58 -11.05 4.76 0.80
CA ASN A 58 -10.71 3.82 1.86
C ASN A 58 -11.93 3.61 2.77
N PHE A 59 -12.03 2.41 3.32
CA PHE A 59 -13.13 2.08 4.22
C PHE A 59 -12.66 1.14 5.34
N ARG A 60 -13.34 1.24 6.47
CA ARG A 60 -13.30 0.29 7.56
C ARG A 60 -14.71 0.13 8.12
N ILE A 61 -15.19 -1.10 8.15
CA ILE A 61 -16.54 -1.46 8.58
C ILE A 61 -16.45 -2.58 9.60
N GLY A 62 -17.13 -2.44 10.71
CA GLY A 62 -17.13 -3.41 11.79
C GLY A 62 -16.58 -2.84 13.11
N PRO A 63 -16.43 -3.69 14.14
CA PRO A 63 -16.72 -5.12 14.08
C PRO A 63 -18.23 -5.43 13.92
N PHE A 64 -18.55 -6.36 13.01
CA PHE A 64 -19.87 -7.00 12.96
C PHE A 64 -19.89 -8.10 14.03
N TRP A 65 -20.96 -8.16 14.81
CA TRP A 65 -21.11 -9.13 15.91
C TRP A 65 -19.90 -9.21 16.85
N ASP A 66 -19.17 -8.09 16.98
CA ASP A 66 -17.92 -7.97 17.74
C ASP A 66 -16.80 -8.92 17.29
N MET A 67 -16.91 -9.51 16.10
CA MET A 67 -15.98 -10.51 15.57
C MET A 67 -15.34 -10.14 14.24
N LEU A 68 -16.11 -9.60 13.28
CA LEU A 68 -15.65 -9.40 11.91
C LEU A 68 -15.44 -7.93 11.57
N THR A 69 -14.23 -7.58 11.16
CA THR A 69 -13.89 -6.25 10.64
C THR A 69 -13.43 -6.38 9.19
N LEU A 70 -14.01 -5.55 8.32
CA LEU A 70 -13.60 -5.41 6.93
C LEU A 70 -12.96 -4.04 6.75
N SER A 71 -11.84 -3.98 6.05
CA SER A 71 -11.20 -2.73 5.67
C SER A 71 -10.53 -2.86 4.31
N GLY A 72 -10.34 -1.76 3.64
CA GLY A 72 -9.65 -1.75 2.38
C GLY A 72 -9.55 -0.35 1.80
N ASP A 73 -8.84 -0.28 0.70
CA ASP A 73 -8.78 0.89 -0.16
C ASP A 73 -8.92 0.47 -1.63
N LEU A 74 -9.41 1.39 -2.43
CA LEU A 74 -9.44 1.33 -3.88
C LEU A 74 -8.84 2.62 -4.40
N SER A 75 -7.93 2.52 -5.34
CA SER A 75 -7.30 3.66 -5.98
C SER A 75 -7.42 3.59 -7.49
N PHE A 76 -7.77 4.70 -8.09
CA PHE A 76 -7.71 4.92 -9.52
C PHE A 76 -6.62 5.94 -9.80
N ASN A 77 -5.65 5.54 -10.61
CA ASN A 77 -4.53 6.36 -11.00
C ASN A 77 -4.62 6.67 -12.49
N GLN A 78 -4.48 7.94 -12.85
CA GLN A 78 -4.36 8.36 -14.23
C GLN A 78 -3.14 9.25 -14.38
N ARG A 79 -2.29 8.93 -15.35
CA ARG A 79 -1.08 9.68 -15.64
C ARG A 79 -1.04 10.10 -17.11
N TRP A 80 -0.63 11.33 -17.33
CA TRP A 80 -0.37 11.90 -18.64
C TRP A 80 1.09 12.34 -18.68
N VAL A 81 1.83 11.79 -19.62
CA VAL A 81 3.25 12.07 -19.79
C VAL A 81 3.48 12.61 -21.18
N HIS A 82 3.93 13.85 -21.25
CA HIS A 82 4.32 14.50 -22.49
C HIS A 82 5.83 14.59 -22.54
N GLY A 83 6.42 13.66 -23.25
CA GLY A 83 7.86 13.59 -23.49
C GLY A 83 8.34 14.57 -24.55
N ILE A 84 9.59 14.44 -24.95
CA ILE A 84 10.19 15.23 -26.02
C ILE A 84 9.50 14.87 -27.35
N ASN A 85 9.39 13.58 -27.64
CA ASN A 85 8.89 13.04 -28.91
C ASN A 85 7.69 12.10 -28.76
N TYR A 86 7.09 12.01 -27.57
CA TYR A 86 5.98 11.10 -27.29
C TYR A 86 4.95 11.71 -26.35
N THR A 87 3.77 11.13 -26.38
CA THR A 87 2.72 11.40 -25.38
C THR A 87 2.06 10.10 -25.02
N HIS A 88 2.07 9.78 -23.74
CA HIS A 88 1.44 8.57 -23.20
C HIS A 88 0.42 8.93 -22.12
N THR A 89 -0.63 8.12 -22.08
CA THR A 89 -1.63 8.16 -21.01
C THR A 89 -1.78 6.75 -20.48
N ASN A 90 -1.62 6.62 -19.17
CA ASN A 90 -1.86 5.36 -18.47
C ASN A 90 -3.00 5.52 -17.47
N ARG A 91 -3.79 4.46 -17.32
CA ARG A 91 -4.84 4.33 -16.32
C ARG A 91 -4.66 3.01 -15.60
N SER A 92 -4.64 3.04 -14.29
CA SER A 92 -4.53 1.83 -13.48
C SER A 92 -5.47 1.87 -12.29
N ILE A 93 -5.92 0.70 -11.89
CA ILE A 93 -6.74 0.49 -10.69
C ILE A 93 -5.92 -0.37 -9.76
N GLY A 94 -5.82 0.05 -8.51
CA GLY A 94 -5.19 -0.70 -7.45
C GLY A 94 -6.06 -0.70 -6.20
N GLY A 95 -5.67 -1.50 -5.22
CA GLY A 95 -6.34 -1.50 -3.93
C GLY A 95 -5.97 -2.70 -3.08
N GLU A 96 -6.43 -2.66 -1.84
CA GLU A 96 -6.29 -3.76 -0.91
C GLU A 96 -7.59 -4.02 -0.16
N LEU A 97 -7.78 -5.27 0.23
CA LEU A 97 -8.90 -5.72 1.05
C LEU A 97 -8.38 -6.56 2.19
N THR A 98 -8.83 -6.27 3.40
CA THR A 98 -8.51 -7.01 4.61
C THR A 98 -9.79 -7.40 5.32
N ALA A 99 -9.92 -8.68 5.64
CA ALA A 99 -10.95 -9.19 6.51
C ALA A 99 -10.30 -9.80 7.75
N ILE A 100 -10.67 -9.31 8.94
CA ILE A 100 -10.20 -9.81 10.22
C ILE A 100 -11.39 -10.41 10.95
N PHE A 101 -11.28 -11.70 11.26
CA PHE A 101 -12.22 -12.37 12.13
C PHE A 101 -11.52 -12.69 13.46
N ALA A 102 -12.09 -12.24 14.56
CA ALA A 102 -11.57 -12.46 15.90
C ALA A 102 -12.68 -13.00 16.81
N TYR A 103 -12.49 -14.17 17.37
CA TYR A 103 -13.41 -14.78 18.31
C TYR A 103 -12.66 -15.46 19.46
N LYS A 104 -12.85 -14.98 20.68
CA LYS A 104 -12.12 -15.44 21.86
C LYS A 104 -10.60 -15.42 21.63
N ASN A 105 -10.00 -16.59 21.61
CA ASN A 105 -8.55 -16.78 21.44
C ASN A 105 -8.13 -17.02 19.97
N PHE A 106 -9.08 -17.07 19.04
CA PHE A 106 -8.86 -17.31 17.63
C PHE A 106 -8.90 -16.01 16.85
N THR A 107 -7.92 -15.82 15.97
CA THR A 107 -7.92 -14.72 15.01
C THR A 107 -7.57 -15.26 13.63
N SER A 108 -8.35 -14.85 12.61
CA SER A 108 -8.06 -15.14 11.22
C SER A 108 -8.00 -13.82 10.46
N LEU A 109 -7.08 -13.75 9.51
CA LEU A 109 -6.91 -12.61 8.61
C LEU A 109 -6.86 -13.12 7.18
N LEU A 110 -7.68 -12.51 6.33
CA LEU A 110 -7.61 -12.62 4.88
C LEU A 110 -7.16 -11.27 4.33
N TYR A 111 -6.15 -11.28 3.49
CA TYR A 111 -5.63 -10.10 2.85
C TYR A 111 -5.50 -10.33 1.35
N TYR A 112 -5.90 -9.34 0.59
CA TYR A 112 -5.70 -9.27 -0.85
C TYR A 112 -5.20 -7.89 -1.21
N GLN A 113 -4.17 -7.83 -2.04
CA GLN A 113 -3.63 -6.61 -2.61
C GLN A 113 -3.49 -6.77 -4.12
N HIS A 114 -3.87 -5.73 -4.83
CA HIS A 114 -3.54 -5.49 -6.22
C HIS A 114 -2.98 -4.08 -6.33
N GLN A 115 -1.68 -3.95 -6.48
CA GLN A 115 -1.08 -2.66 -6.78
C GLN A 115 -1.45 -2.28 -8.22
N GLY A 116 -1.91 -1.05 -8.41
CA GLY A 116 -2.11 -0.54 -9.77
C GLY A 116 -0.78 -0.39 -10.50
N ASP A 117 -0.82 -0.61 -11.81
CA ASP A 117 0.37 -0.46 -12.65
C ASP A 117 0.98 0.93 -12.50
N SER A 118 2.30 0.99 -12.44
CA SER A 118 3.03 2.24 -12.44
C SER A 118 3.48 2.59 -13.85
N PHE A 119 3.38 3.88 -14.19
CA PHE A 119 3.80 4.38 -15.49
C PHE A 119 4.59 5.67 -15.32
N TRP A 120 5.80 5.70 -15.86
CA TRP A 120 6.63 6.89 -15.83
C TRP A 120 7.55 6.97 -17.05
N GLY A 121 7.57 8.14 -17.68
CA GLY A 121 8.28 8.28 -18.96
C GLY A 121 7.63 7.43 -20.04
N GLU A 122 8.36 6.43 -20.51
CA GLU A 122 7.92 5.44 -21.49
C GLU A 122 7.86 4.02 -20.88
N THR A 123 7.99 3.90 -19.56
CA THR A 123 8.05 2.60 -18.89
C THR A 123 6.78 2.35 -18.09
N LEU A 124 6.13 1.24 -18.38
CA LEU A 124 5.04 0.63 -17.63
C LEU A 124 5.62 -0.53 -16.79
N SER A 125 5.34 -0.52 -15.50
CA SER A 125 5.62 -1.67 -14.63
C SER A 125 4.31 -2.19 -14.06
N GLU A 126 4.04 -3.46 -14.27
CA GLU A 126 2.85 -4.13 -13.74
C GLU A 126 2.86 -4.10 -12.21
N GLY A 127 1.71 -3.85 -11.62
CA GLY A 127 1.53 -3.83 -10.18
C GLY A 127 1.48 -5.24 -9.59
N GLU A 128 2.04 -5.38 -8.40
CA GLU A 128 2.08 -6.64 -7.68
C GLU A 128 0.69 -7.08 -7.19
N LYS A 129 0.42 -8.40 -7.25
CA LYS A 129 -0.78 -9.04 -6.72
C LYS A 129 -0.39 -9.99 -5.60
N LEU A 130 -0.87 -9.73 -4.40
CA LEU A 130 -0.56 -10.50 -3.20
C LEU A 130 -1.83 -10.99 -2.52
N HIS A 131 -1.83 -12.26 -2.13
CA HIS A 131 -2.87 -12.85 -1.28
C HIS A 131 -2.22 -13.37 0.00
N MET A 132 -2.87 -13.19 1.12
CA MET A 132 -2.39 -13.73 2.40
C MET A 132 -3.56 -14.27 3.22
N VAL A 133 -3.38 -15.45 3.75
CA VAL A 133 -4.26 -16.06 4.75
C VAL A 133 -3.44 -16.29 6.01
N SER A 134 -3.94 -15.81 7.13
CA SER A 134 -3.29 -16.04 8.42
C SER A 134 -4.33 -16.50 9.44
N VAL A 135 -3.96 -17.47 10.24
CA VAL A 135 -4.73 -17.91 11.40
C VAL A 135 -3.83 -17.93 12.61
N SER A 136 -4.34 -17.53 13.76
CA SER A 136 -3.61 -17.60 15.03
C SER A 136 -4.53 -18.02 16.15
N TYR A 137 -3.96 -18.75 17.11
CA TYR A 137 -4.67 -19.20 18.29
C TYR A 137 -3.81 -18.98 19.52
N ARG A 138 -4.38 -18.34 20.54
CA ARG A 138 -3.71 -18.04 21.81
C ARG A 138 -4.13 -19.04 22.88
N ILE A 139 -3.14 -19.70 23.49
CA ILE A 139 -3.32 -20.59 24.62
C ILE A 139 -2.55 -19.98 25.81
N LYS A 140 -3.24 -19.33 26.72
CA LYS A 140 -2.61 -18.61 27.84
C LYS A 140 -1.53 -17.64 27.32
N ASN A 141 -0.27 -17.94 27.62
CA ASN A 141 0.89 -17.13 27.25
C ASN A 141 1.54 -17.55 25.92
N VAL A 142 1.04 -18.60 25.26
CA VAL A 142 1.54 -19.12 23.99
C VAL A 142 0.61 -18.63 22.86
N ASN A 143 1.18 -18.12 21.80
CA ASN A 143 0.48 -17.79 20.57
C ASN A 143 1.04 -18.62 19.42
N LEU A 144 0.19 -19.42 18.79
CA LEU A 144 0.52 -20.22 17.62
C LEU A 144 -0.08 -19.56 16.38
N GLY A 145 0.67 -19.47 15.32
CA GLY A 145 0.24 -18.85 14.07
C GLY A 145 0.66 -19.64 12.84
N LEU A 146 -0.22 -19.64 11.85
CA LEU A 146 0.04 -20.11 10.50
C LEU A 146 -0.26 -18.98 9.56
N ARG A 147 0.66 -18.68 8.64
CA ARG A 147 0.49 -17.67 7.61
C ARG A 147 0.89 -18.25 6.26
N MET A 148 0.06 -18.04 5.28
CA MET A 148 0.27 -18.47 3.91
C MET A 148 0.24 -17.26 3.00
N PHE A 149 1.30 -17.07 2.24
CA PHE A 149 1.38 -16.07 1.18
C PHE A 149 1.07 -16.72 -0.16
N ASN A 150 0.32 -16.02 -0.99
CA ASN A 150 -0.13 -16.44 -2.32
C ASN A 150 -0.65 -17.89 -2.39
N PRO A 151 -1.52 -18.35 -1.44
CA PRO A 151 -1.94 -19.75 -1.40
C PRO A 151 -2.67 -20.21 -2.67
N PHE A 152 -3.22 -19.28 -3.43
CA PHE A 152 -4.03 -19.55 -4.63
C PHE A 152 -3.27 -19.36 -5.94
N LYS A 153 -2.01 -18.90 -5.91
CA LYS A 153 -1.18 -18.63 -7.10
C LYS A 153 0.02 -19.59 -7.14
N LYS A 154 0.28 -20.19 -8.30
CA LYS A 154 1.40 -21.14 -8.45
C LYS A 154 2.71 -20.46 -8.81
N ASP A 155 2.62 -19.38 -9.55
CA ASP A 155 3.74 -18.58 -10.03
C ASP A 155 3.55 -17.12 -9.66
N HIS A 156 4.62 -16.40 -9.54
CA HIS A 156 4.61 -14.95 -9.40
C HIS A 156 5.33 -14.38 -10.62
N SER A 157 4.58 -13.67 -11.44
CA SER A 157 5.13 -12.95 -12.60
C SER A 157 4.97 -11.46 -12.42
N GLN A 158 5.94 -10.70 -12.89
CA GLN A 158 5.91 -9.25 -12.97
C GLN A 158 6.46 -8.81 -14.31
N MET A 159 5.74 -7.94 -15.00
CA MET A 159 6.11 -7.43 -16.31
C MET A 159 6.54 -5.97 -16.24
N THR A 160 7.58 -5.63 -16.95
CA THR A 160 7.99 -4.26 -17.25
C THR A 160 8.07 -4.08 -18.75
N GLN A 161 7.39 -3.06 -19.27
CA GLN A 161 7.36 -2.75 -20.69
C GLN A 161 7.82 -1.32 -20.94
N ASN A 162 8.75 -1.14 -21.85
CA ASN A 162 9.18 0.17 -22.33
C ASN A 162 8.68 0.41 -23.75
N PHE A 163 8.00 1.54 -23.97
CA PHE A 163 7.37 1.90 -25.25
C PHE A 163 8.25 2.82 -26.12
N ASN A 164 9.56 2.89 -25.84
CA ASN A 164 10.43 3.74 -26.64
C ASN A 164 10.46 3.29 -28.10
N GLN A 165 10.31 4.24 -29.01
CA GLN A 165 10.24 3.96 -30.45
C GLN A 165 11.53 3.37 -31.04
N TYR A 166 12.68 3.55 -30.39
CA TYR A 166 13.99 3.08 -30.89
C TYR A 166 14.47 1.81 -30.20
N ALA A 167 14.15 1.66 -28.93
CA ALA A 167 14.64 0.57 -28.09
C ALA A 167 13.56 0.13 -27.08
N GLY A 168 12.35 -0.10 -27.57
CA GLY A 168 11.27 -0.69 -26.77
C GLY A 168 11.61 -2.12 -26.38
N TYR A 169 11.25 -2.54 -25.16
CA TYR A 169 11.45 -3.88 -24.66
C TYR A 169 10.31 -4.30 -23.75
N THR A 170 10.15 -5.60 -23.59
CA THR A 170 9.31 -6.20 -22.55
C THR A 170 10.19 -7.16 -21.77
N ASP A 171 10.17 -7.01 -20.45
CA ASP A 171 10.87 -7.86 -19.51
C ASP A 171 9.83 -8.49 -18.58
N GLU A 172 9.85 -9.80 -18.46
CA GLU A 172 8.91 -10.57 -17.66
C GLU A 172 9.67 -11.52 -16.75
N TYR A 173 9.51 -11.32 -15.43
CA TYR A 173 10.08 -12.16 -14.40
C TYR A 173 9.07 -13.21 -13.96
N HIS A 174 9.49 -14.47 -13.94
CA HIS A 174 8.74 -15.56 -13.36
C HIS A 174 9.49 -16.08 -12.13
N ILE A 175 8.82 -16.14 -11.00
CA ILE A 175 9.38 -16.63 -9.74
C ILE A 175 8.50 -17.77 -9.26
N ASP A 176 8.94 -19.01 -9.42
CA ASP A 176 8.18 -20.20 -9.05
C ASP A 176 8.47 -20.64 -7.61
N ASP A 177 9.72 -20.56 -7.17
CA ASP A 177 10.18 -21.16 -5.90
C ASP A 177 9.64 -20.45 -4.66
N VAL A 178 9.37 -19.14 -4.72
CA VAL A 178 8.86 -18.35 -3.61
C VAL A 178 7.46 -17.77 -3.85
N ALA A 179 6.81 -18.20 -4.93
CA ALA A 179 5.45 -17.75 -5.25
C ALA A 179 4.47 -18.09 -4.13
N ARG A 180 4.70 -19.22 -3.43
CA ARG A 180 3.94 -19.65 -2.26
C ARG A 180 4.87 -19.80 -1.06
N MET A 181 4.51 -19.18 0.04
CA MET A 181 5.26 -19.31 1.28
C MET A 181 4.32 -19.67 2.44
N ILE A 182 4.71 -20.62 3.24
CA ILE A 182 4.02 -21.01 4.48
C ILE A 182 4.94 -20.70 5.64
N LEU A 183 4.44 -19.91 6.57
CA LEU A 183 5.13 -19.53 7.80
C LEU A 183 4.37 -20.06 9.00
N VAL A 184 5.02 -20.84 9.82
CA VAL A 184 4.52 -21.28 11.13
C VAL A 184 5.24 -20.50 12.22
N THR A 185 4.50 -19.92 13.13
CA THR A 185 5.04 -19.13 14.24
C THR A 185 4.54 -19.69 15.58
N ALA A 186 5.44 -19.73 16.56
CA ALA A 186 5.11 -19.98 17.95
C ALA A 186 5.80 -18.91 18.80
N SER A 187 5.04 -18.17 19.58
CA SER A 187 5.57 -17.18 20.49
C SER A 187 5.09 -17.45 21.92
N TRP A 188 5.99 -17.33 22.85
CA TRP A 188 5.69 -17.48 24.26
C TRP A 188 6.04 -16.19 25.00
N ASN A 189 5.01 -15.57 25.60
CA ASN A 189 5.16 -14.39 26.41
C ASN A 189 5.31 -14.80 27.88
N PHE A 190 6.45 -14.49 28.46
CA PHE A 190 6.68 -14.70 29.87
C PHE A 190 7.16 -13.41 30.52
N SER A 191 6.68 -13.12 31.70
CA SER A 191 7.14 -11.98 32.50
C SER A 191 7.71 -12.52 33.82
N PHE A 192 8.88 -12.00 34.16
CA PHE A 192 9.49 -12.22 35.47
C PHE A 192 9.49 -10.92 36.26
N GLY A 193 9.13 -10.98 37.54
CA GLY A 193 9.16 -9.82 38.42
C GLY A 193 7.81 -9.41 38.96
N ARG A 194 7.81 -8.49 39.92
CA ARG A 194 6.60 -7.90 40.47
C ARG A 194 6.08 -6.83 39.53
N ASP A 195 4.80 -6.92 39.19
CA ASP A 195 4.10 -5.84 38.49
C ASP A 195 4.00 -4.60 39.40
N TYR A 196 4.87 -3.65 39.22
CA TYR A 196 4.70 -2.33 39.80
C TYR A 196 3.68 -1.56 38.99
N LYS A 197 2.45 -1.44 39.52
CA LYS A 197 1.50 -0.47 38.99
C LYS A 197 2.07 0.93 39.25
N SER A 198 2.73 1.50 38.27
CA SER A 198 3.09 2.91 38.32
C SER A 198 1.81 3.72 38.37
N LYS A 199 1.45 4.26 39.53
CA LYS A 199 0.43 5.31 39.63
C LYS A 199 0.99 6.50 38.85
N SER A 200 0.40 6.79 37.71
CA SER A 200 0.68 8.04 37.01
C SER A 200 0.25 9.19 37.94
N LYS A 201 1.22 9.80 38.62
CA LYS A 201 0.98 11.05 39.34
C LYS A 201 0.64 12.10 38.29
N ARG A 202 -0.64 12.45 38.14
CA ARG A 202 -1.02 13.70 37.49
C ARG A 202 -0.47 14.80 38.36
N MET A 203 0.59 15.45 37.94
CA MET A 203 0.98 16.74 38.47
C MET A 203 0.03 17.79 37.89
N ASN A 204 -0.92 18.23 38.69
CA ASN A 204 -1.66 19.47 38.42
C ASN A 204 -0.72 20.61 38.79
N ASN A 205 0.10 21.07 37.88
CA ASN A 205 0.71 22.38 37.99
C ASN A 205 -0.27 23.41 37.46
N SER A 206 -1.17 23.84 38.32
CA SER A 206 -1.86 25.11 38.15
C SER A 206 -1.07 26.16 38.95
N ASP A 207 0.07 26.55 38.48
CA ASP A 207 0.71 27.77 38.90
C ASP A 207 -0.03 28.92 38.18
N SER A 208 -1.01 29.48 38.83
CA SER A 208 -1.51 30.82 38.50
C SER A 208 -0.45 31.81 38.94
N ASP A 209 0.36 32.25 38.01
CA ASP A 209 1.25 33.40 38.22
C ASP A 209 0.40 34.63 38.34
N SER A 210 0.09 35.00 39.58
CA SER A 210 -0.43 36.31 39.93
C SER A 210 0.75 37.27 40.02
N GLY A 211 1.22 37.69 38.85
CA GLY A 211 2.21 38.76 38.73
C GLY A 211 1.62 40.07 39.23
N VAL A 212 2.04 40.48 40.41
CA VAL A 212 1.83 41.82 40.97
C VAL A 212 2.88 42.75 40.39
N MET A 213 2.42 43.90 39.94
CA MET A 213 3.02 45.20 39.60
C MET A 213 3.28 45.47 38.15
#